data_bb79793e9e460ee5c384b95678fe4ea3
#
_entry.id   bb79793e9e460ee5c384b95678fe4ea3
#
_cell.length_a   1.000
_cell.length_b   1.000
_cell.length_c   1.000
_cell.angle_alpha   90.00
_cell.angle_beta   90.00
_cell.angle_gamma   90.00
#
_symmetry.space_group_name_H-M   'P 1'
#
loop_
_entity.id
_entity.type
_entity.pdbx_description
1 polymer ?
#
loop_
_entity_poly.entity_id
_entity_poly.type
_entity_poly.pdbx_seq_one_letter_code
_entity_poly.pdbx_strand_id
1 'polypeptide(L)'
;RQRQMCIRDSKREEQERVQKMNILFFLTPKEEVAHVEEDDTLRQVVEKLEYHGYSAIPLLALDGKYIGTITEGDLLWEMKEKDFPDVHRMEKIRITDVKRRRDNEAVKISESMEDLFEKITNQNFVPVVDDNGIFIGIVTRKDVLLYLAGKLRNH
;
A
#
# COMPACT_ATOMS: atom_id res chain seq x y z
N ARG A 1 -14.66 25.02 -36.06
CA ARG A 1 -15.70 24.80 -35.03
C ARG A 1 -15.88 23.35 -34.68
N GLN A 2 -15.88 22.42 -35.66
CA GLN A 2 -16.00 20.99 -35.39
C GLN A 2 -14.79 20.42 -34.65
N ARG A 3 -13.55 20.87 -34.92
CA ARG A 3 -12.35 20.44 -34.22
C ARG A 3 -12.33 20.84 -32.75
N GLN A 4 -12.85 22.03 -32.40
CA GLN A 4 -12.94 22.48 -31.02
C GLN A 4 -13.99 21.71 -30.22
N MET A 5 -15.11 21.33 -30.84
CA MET A 5 -16.12 20.49 -30.22
C MET A 5 -15.59 19.07 -29.95
N CYS A 6 -14.89 18.46 -30.91
CA CYS A 6 -14.31 17.11 -30.73
C CYS A 6 -13.25 17.07 -29.63
N ILE A 7 -12.43 18.12 -29.46
CA ILE A 7 -11.41 18.20 -28.40
C ILE A 7 -12.07 18.40 -27.04
N ARG A 8 -13.12 19.20 -26.94
CA ARG A 8 -13.88 19.41 -25.69
C ARG A 8 -14.63 18.14 -25.28
N ASP A 9 -15.26 17.45 -26.24
CA ASP A 9 -15.97 16.21 -25.99
C ASP A 9 -15.00 15.09 -25.58
N SER A 10 -13.83 15.01 -26.22
CA SER A 10 -12.77 14.05 -25.86
C SER A 10 -12.24 14.28 -24.44
N LYS A 11 -11.99 15.54 -24.06
CA LYS A 11 -11.56 15.89 -22.70
C LYS A 11 -12.65 15.60 -21.67
N ARG A 12 -13.89 15.86 -22.00
CA ARG A 12 -15.04 15.59 -21.15
C ARG A 12 -15.24 14.10 -20.97
N GLU A 13 -15.18 13.32 -22.04
CA GLU A 13 -15.25 11.87 -21.99
C GLU A 13 -14.11 11.27 -21.16
N GLU A 14 -12.91 11.82 -21.28
CA GLU A 14 -11.76 11.37 -20.48
C GLU A 14 -11.93 11.73 -19.00
N GLN A 15 -12.43 12.93 -18.69
CA GLN A 15 -12.76 13.30 -17.32
C GLN A 15 -13.87 12.42 -16.75
N GLU A 16 -14.90 12.09 -17.53
CA GLU A 16 -15.95 11.19 -17.12
C GLU A 16 -15.43 9.75 -16.92
N ARG A 17 -14.46 9.29 -17.74
CA ARG A 17 -13.78 8.01 -17.55
C ARG A 17 -12.99 7.97 -16.26
N VAL A 18 -12.23 9.02 -15.96
CA VAL A 18 -11.48 9.12 -14.71
C VAL A 18 -12.41 9.14 -13.51
N GLN A 19 -13.55 9.83 -13.60
CA GLN A 19 -14.55 9.86 -12.54
C GLN A 19 -15.27 8.50 -12.37
N LYS A 20 -15.39 7.71 -13.43
CA LYS A 20 -15.99 6.38 -13.37
C LYS A 20 -15.02 5.28 -12.94
N MET A 21 -13.70 5.55 -12.95
CA MET A 21 -12.72 4.61 -12.47
C MET A 21 -12.84 4.50 -10.95
N ASN A 22 -12.84 3.28 -10.46
CA ASN A 22 -12.79 3.04 -9.03
C ASN A 22 -11.41 2.50 -8.62
N ILE A 23 -11.17 2.46 -7.33
CA ILE A 23 -9.90 2.04 -6.74
C ILE A 23 -9.52 0.62 -7.17
N LEU A 24 -10.51 -0.25 -7.41
CA LEU A 24 -10.29 -1.64 -7.83
C LEU A 24 -9.54 -1.76 -9.16
N PHE A 25 -9.58 -0.73 -10.00
CA PHE A 25 -8.83 -0.72 -11.26
C PHE A 25 -7.31 -0.89 -11.05
N PHE A 26 -6.79 -0.30 -9.97
CA PHE A 26 -5.36 -0.36 -9.66
C PHE A 26 -5.02 -1.40 -8.60
N LEU A 27 -6.01 -2.15 -8.11
CA LEU A 27 -5.81 -3.05 -6.97
C LEU A 27 -4.91 -4.23 -7.32
N THR A 28 -3.85 -4.41 -6.53
CA THR A 28 -3.15 -5.68 -6.44
C THR A 28 -3.81 -6.46 -5.29
N PRO A 29 -4.47 -7.58 -5.56
CA PRO A 29 -5.25 -8.28 -4.54
C PRO A 29 -4.36 -8.88 -3.44
N LYS A 30 -4.94 -9.07 -2.27
CA LYS A 30 -4.27 -9.58 -1.07
C LYS A 30 -3.45 -10.84 -1.34
N GLU A 31 -3.95 -11.74 -2.16
CA GLU A 31 -3.31 -13.02 -2.49
C GLU A 31 -1.95 -12.85 -3.19
N GLU A 32 -1.76 -11.72 -3.85
CA GLU A 32 -0.53 -11.39 -4.56
C GLU A 32 0.40 -10.47 -3.75
N VAL A 33 -0.02 -10.06 -2.56
CA VAL A 33 0.71 -9.11 -1.71
C VAL A 33 1.27 -9.81 -0.49
N ALA A 34 2.59 -9.70 -0.28
CA ALA A 34 3.19 -10.16 0.97
C ALA A 34 2.71 -9.26 2.12
N HIS A 35 2.36 -9.89 3.22
CA HIS A 35 1.93 -9.21 4.45
C HIS A 35 2.43 -9.98 5.66
N VAL A 36 2.41 -9.34 6.81
CA VAL A 36 2.72 -9.96 8.11
C VAL A 36 1.49 -9.87 9.02
N GLU A 37 1.39 -10.78 9.94
CA GLU A 37 0.27 -10.86 10.87
C GLU A 37 0.72 -10.48 12.29
N GLU A 38 -0.24 -10.11 13.13
CA GLU A 38 0.03 -9.61 14.48
C GLU A 38 0.72 -10.63 15.39
N ASP A 39 0.64 -11.92 15.10
CA ASP A 39 1.32 -13.00 15.84
C ASP A 39 2.70 -13.34 15.29
N ASP A 40 3.13 -12.69 14.20
CA ASP A 40 4.48 -12.89 13.67
C ASP A 40 5.54 -12.33 14.63
N THR A 41 6.72 -12.98 14.64
CA THR A 41 7.86 -12.50 15.42
C THR A 41 8.71 -11.55 14.58
N LEU A 42 9.58 -10.78 15.26
CA LEU A 42 10.55 -9.90 14.59
C LEU A 42 11.39 -10.69 13.56
N ARG A 43 11.84 -11.90 13.92
CA ARG A 43 12.59 -12.74 12.99
C ARG A 43 11.83 -13.05 11.72
N GLN A 44 10.56 -13.48 11.85
CA GLN A 44 9.72 -13.82 10.70
C GLN A 44 9.51 -12.62 9.77
N VAL A 45 9.33 -11.44 10.34
CA VAL A 45 9.13 -10.21 9.56
C VAL A 45 10.41 -9.83 8.83
N VAL A 46 11.57 -9.88 9.49
CA VAL A 46 12.87 -9.61 8.85
C VAL A 46 13.09 -10.56 7.67
N GLU A 47 12.84 -11.87 7.86
CA GLU A 47 13.00 -12.86 6.81
C GLU A 47 12.04 -12.63 5.64
N LYS A 48 10.80 -12.22 5.89
CA LYS A 48 9.85 -11.88 4.82
C LYS A 48 10.29 -10.67 4.01
N LEU A 49 10.74 -9.61 4.67
CA LEU A 49 11.23 -8.41 3.97
C LEU A 49 12.45 -8.73 3.11
N GLU A 50 13.38 -9.53 3.66
CA GLU A 50 14.57 -9.96 2.92
C GLU A 50 14.20 -10.81 1.70
N TYR A 51 13.33 -11.81 1.89
CA TYR A 51 12.91 -12.71 0.83
C TYR A 51 12.25 -11.99 -0.34
N HIS A 52 11.36 -11.05 -0.05
CA HIS A 52 10.64 -10.29 -1.07
C HIS A 52 11.39 -9.05 -1.57
N GLY A 53 12.44 -8.63 -0.87
CA GLY A 53 13.17 -7.40 -1.20
C GLY A 53 12.36 -6.14 -0.98
N TYR A 54 11.41 -6.16 -0.04
CA TYR A 54 10.54 -5.01 0.24
C TYR A 54 11.14 -4.10 1.30
N SER A 55 10.89 -2.79 1.17
CA SER A 55 11.26 -1.79 2.18
C SER A 55 10.16 -1.58 3.23
N ALA A 56 8.94 -1.99 2.93
CA ALA A 56 7.78 -1.85 3.80
C ALA A 56 6.77 -2.96 3.50
N ILE A 57 6.04 -3.39 4.52
CA ILE A 57 5.09 -4.49 4.40
C ILE A 57 3.86 -4.22 5.26
N PRO A 58 2.65 -4.52 4.76
CA PRO A 58 1.43 -4.36 5.56
C PRO A 58 1.38 -5.32 6.75
N LEU A 59 0.92 -4.81 7.89
CA LEU A 59 0.66 -5.57 9.11
C LEU A 59 -0.84 -5.75 9.28
N LEU A 60 -1.27 -6.99 9.39
CA LEU A 60 -2.69 -7.33 9.51
C LEU A 60 -2.99 -7.98 10.85
N ALA A 61 -4.19 -7.73 11.36
CA ALA A 61 -4.74 -8.47 12.49
C ALA A 61 -5.12 -9.90 12.05
N LEU A 62 -5.30 -10.79 13.02
CA LEU A 62 -5.71 -12.18 12.74
C LEU A 62 -7.08 -12.25 12.08
N ASP A 63 -7.96 -11.28 12.32
CA ASP A 63 -9.27 -11.18 11.65
C ASP A 63 -9.21 -10.58 10.24
N GLY A 64 -8.01 -10.21 9.78
CA GLY A 64 -7.80 -9.65 8.43
C GLY A 64 -7.82 -8.14 8.33
N LYS A 65 -8.08 -7.44 9.43
CA LYS A 65 -8.07 -5.96 9.42
C LYS A 65 -6.66 -5.41 9.25
N TYR A 66 -6.56 -4.31 8.51
CA TYR A 66 -5.31 -3.58 8.39
C TYR A 66 -4.99 -2.86 9.69
N ILE A 67 -3.81 -3.14 10.25
CA ILE A 67 -3.32 -2.50 11.49
C ILE A 67 -2.38 -1.35 11.16
N GLY A 68 -1.43 -1.57 10.28
CA GLY A 68 -0.39 -0.59 9.97
C GLY A 68 0.65 -1.12 9.01
N THR A 69 1.78 -0.45 8.93
CA THR A 69 2.87 -0.77 8.01
C THR A 69 4.18 -0.90 8.76
N ILE A 70 4.89 -1.99 8.54
CA ILE A 70 6.24 -2.18 9.08
C ILE A 70 7.25 -1.77 8.01
N THR A 71 8.19 -0.92 8.38
CA THR A 71 9.28 -0.48 7.48
C THR A 71 10.62 -1.03 7.95
N GLU A 72 11.59 -1.06 7.03
CA GLU A 72 12.98 -1.41 7.37
C GLU A 72 13.53 -0.53 8.49
N GLY A 73 13.19 0.77 8.48
CA GLY A 73 13.58 1.70 9.54
C GLY A 73 13.03 1.32 10.91
N ASP A 74 11.77 0.88 10.97
CA ASP A 74 11.16 0.43 12.23
C ASP A 74 11.94 -0.75 12.82
N LEU A 75 12.32 -1.71 11.97
CA LEU A 75 13.09 -2.88 12.39
C LEU A 75 14.51 -2.50 12.83
N LEU A 76 15.16 -1.60 12.08
CA LEU A 76 16.51 -1.14 12.41
C LEU A 76 16.57 -0.45 13.78
N TRP A 77 15.62 0.43 14.05
CA TRP A 77 15.59 1.15 15.33
C TRP A 77 15.22 0.23 16.50
N GLU A 78 14.35 -0.75 16.28
CA GLU A 78 14.04 -1.76 17.27
C GLU A 78 15.28 -2.60 17.61
N MET A 79 16.03 -3.02 16.59
CA MET A 79 17.28 -3.77 16.79
C MET A 79 18.31 -2.96 17.58
N LYS A 80 18.45 -1.70 17.26
CA LYS A 80 19.35 -0.79 17.98
C LYS A 80 18.95 -0.66 19.46
N GLU A 81 17.65 -0.46 19.71
CA GLU A 81 17.12 -0.30 21.07
C GLU A 81 17.30 -1.55 21.91
N LYS A 82 17.24 -2.73 21.29
CA LYS A 82 17.43 -4.04 21.94
C LYS A 82 18.87 -4.57 21.87
N ASP A 83 19.86 -3.70 21.62
CA ASP A 83 21.28 -4.05 21.53
C ASP A 83 21.58 -5.14 20.47
N PHE A 84 20.95 -5.04 19.31
CA PHE A 84 21.14 -5.97 18.17
C PHE A 84 20.98 -7.43 18.58
N PRO A 85 19.75 -7.84 18.90
CA PRO A 85 19.46 -9.19 19.36
C PRO A 85 19.87 -10.25 18.33
N ASP A 86 20.31 -11.39 18.81
CA ASP A 86 20.55 -12.55 17.96
C ASP A 86 19.23 -13.16 17.47
N VAL A 87 19.33 -14.15 16.58
CA VAL A 87 18.17 -14.78 15.96
C VAL A 87 17.22 -15.40 16.99
N HIS A 88 17.76 -15.98 18.07
CA HIS A 88 16.95 -16.60 19.12
C HIS A 88 16.16 -15.57 19.92
N ARG A 89 16.75 -14.41 20.21
CA ARG A 89 16.06 -13.33 20.89
C ARG A 89 15.02 -12.68 19.98
N MET A 90 15.30 -12.56 18.68
CA MET A 90 14.35 -12.04 17.69
C MET A 90 13.08 -12.88 17.60
N GLU A 91 13.18 -14.19 17.79
CA GLU A 91 12.03 -15.10 17.82
C GLU A 91 11.07 -14.83 18.99
N LYS A 92 11.56 -14.19 20.05
CA LYS A 92 10.79 -13.89 21.25
C LYS A 92 10.15 -12.50 21.22
N ILE A 93 10.52 -11.65 20.27
CA ILE A 93 9.96 -10.32 20.10
C ILE A 93 8.80 -10.40 19.12
N ARG A 94 7.61 -10.01 19.58
CA ARG A 94 6.42 -9.95 18.72
C ARG A 94 6.47 -8.70 17.87
N ILE A 95 6.00 -8.81 16.63
CA ILE A 95 6.00 -7.65 15.72
C ILE A 95 5.12 -6.51 16.25
N THR A 96 4.09 -6.83 17.01
CA THR A 96 3.22 -5.81 17.63
C THR A 96 3.92 -5.00 18.73
N ASP A 97 5.01 -5.53 19.30
CA ASP A 97 5.81 -4.82 20.31
C ASP A 97 6.82 -3.85 19.66
N VAL A 98 7.03 -3.96 18.35
CA VAL A 98 7.90 -3.05 17.61
C VAL A 98 7.18 -1.72 17.38
N LYS A 99 7.84 -0.61 17.75
CA LYS A 99 7.27 0.72 17.55
C LYS A 99 7.29 1.10 16.09
N ARG A 100 6.10 1.28 15.52
CA ARG A 100 5.96 1.80 14.15
C ARG A 100 6.01 3.33 14.19
N ARG A 101 6.80 3.92 13.31
CA ARG A 101 6.96 5.37 13.25
C ARG A 101 5.89 6.04 12.42
N ARG A 102 5.51 5.41 11.33
CA ARG A 102 4.52 5.97 10.42
C ARG A 102 3.82 4.83 9.67
N ASP A 103 2.53 4.70 9.88
CA ASP A 103 1.70 3.78 9.13
C ASP A 103 1.24 4.43 7.83
N ASN A 104 1.19 3.64 6.75
CA ASN A 104 0.54 4.09 5.52
C ASN A 104 -0.97 4.18 5.76
N GLU A 105 -1.55 5.29 5.34
CA GLU A 105 -2.99 5.48 5.45
C GLU A 105 -3.71 4.63 4.40
N ALA A 106 -4.74 3.92 4.83
CA ALA A 106 -5.57 3.10 3.97
C ALA A 106 -6.69 3.90 3.31
N VAL A 107 -7.18 3.42 2.17
CA VAL A 107 -8.41 3.90 1.55
C VAL A 107 -9.44 2.79 1.59
N LYS A 108 -10.72 3.17 1.69
CA LYS A 108 -11.84 2.24 1.51
C LYS A 108 -12.15 2.10 0.03
N ILE A 109 -12.67 0.94 -0.37
CA ILE A 109 -13.09 0.71 -1.76
C ILE A 109 -14.08 1.79 -2.24
N SER A 110 -14.92 2.27 -1.34
CA SER A 110 -15.96 3.27 -1.64
C SER A 110 -15.43 4.71 -1.74
N GLU A 111 -14.18 4.96 -1.38
CA GLU A 111 -13.59 6.29 -1.47
C GLU A 111 -13.30 6.67 -2.93
N SER A 112 -13.09 7.98 -3.16
CA SER A 112 -12.86 8.51 -4.49
C SER A 112 -11.44 8.25 -4.99
N MET A 113 -11.27 8.32 -6.31
CA MET A 113 -9.93 8.27 -6.92
C MET A 113 -9.06 9.44 -6.47
N GLU A 114 -9.66 10.58 -6.16
CA GLU A 114 -8.93 11.75 -5.65
C GLU A 114 -8.29 11.46 -4.29
N ASP A 115 -9.01 10.79 -3.40
CA ASP A 115 -8.49 10.36 -2.10
C ASP A 115 -7.30 9.41 -2.28
N LEU A 116 -7.40 8.47 -3.23
CA LEU A 116 -6.30 7.57 -3.56
C LEU A 116 -5.08 8.33 -4.07
N PHE A 117 -5.27 9.24 -5.02
CA PHE A 117 -4.17 10.00 -5.61
C PHE A 117 -3.47 10.90 -4.58
N GLU A 118 -4.21 11.49 -3.68
CA GLU A 118 -3.64 12.28 -2.59
C GLU A 118 -2.70 11.43 -1.72
N LYS A 119 -3.14 10.24 -1.35
CA LYS A 119 -2.32 9.34 -0.52
C LYS A 119 -1.11 8.79 -1.27
N ILE A 120 -1.27 8.44 -2.55
CA ILE A 120 -0.17 7.85 -3.33
C ILE A 120 0.99 8.82 -3.59
N THR A 121 0.75 10.14 -3.52
CA THR A 121 1.82 11.11 -3.63
C THR A 121 2.76 11.08 -2.42
N ASN A 122 2.27 10.65 -1.27
CA ASN A 122 3.01 10.65 -0.01
C ASN A 122 3.42 9.24 0.46
N GLN A 123 2.90 8.20 -0.17
CA GLN A 123 3.12 6.80 0.22
C GLN A 123 3.53 5.96 -0.99
N ASN A 124 4.43 5.00 -0.79
CA ASN A 124 4.85 4.08 -1.84
C ASN A 124 3.71 3.17 -2.29
N PHE A 125 2.84 2.83 -1.37
CA PHE A 125 1.62 2.08 -1.65
C PHE A 125 0.52 2.54 -0.70
N VAL A 126 -0.70 2.29 -1.10
CA VAL A 126 -1.89 2.61 -0.32
C VAL A 126 -2.63 1.31 -0.03
N PRO A 127 -2.74 0.91 1.25
CA PRO A 127 -3.56 -0.25 1.60
C PRO A 127 -5.03 0.03 1.25
N VAL A 128 -5.71 -0.97 0.73
CA VAL A 128 -7.13 -0.87 0.39
C VAL A 128 -7.92 -1.80 1.32
N VAL A 129 -8.95 -1.25 1.93
CA VAL A 129 -9.81 -1.97 2.87
C VAL A 129 -11.27 -1.91 2.41
N ASP A 130 -12.06 -2.87 2.88
CA ASP A 130 -13.52 -2.82 2.71
C ASP A 130 -14.17 -1.91 3.76
N ASP A 131 -15.49 -1.86 3.78
CA ASP A 131 -16.23 -1.01 4.72
C ASP A 131 -16.07 -1.44 6.19
N ASN A 132 -15.63 -2.68 6.41
CA ASN A 132 -15.37 -3.22 7.75
C ASN A 132 -13.90 -3.08 8.18
N GLY A 133 -13.06 -2.49 7.35
CA GLY A 133 -11.64 -2.36 7.62
C GLY A 133 -10.80 -3.57 7.25
N ILE A 134 -11.39 -4.57 6.60
CA ILE A 134 -10.68 -5.78 6.15
C ILE A 134 -9.77 -5.42 4.97
N PHE A 135 -8.51 -5.82 5.08
CA PHE A 135 -7.51 -5.60 4.04
C PHE A 135 -7.81 -6.47 2.82
N ILE A 136 -7.93 -5.85 1.65
CA ILE A 136 -8.22 -6.56 0.41
C ILE A 136 -7.08 -6.51 -0.62
N GLY A 137 -6.11 -5.64 -0.41
CA GLY A 137 -4.97 -5.50 -1.28
C GLY A 137 -4.32 -4.13 -1.16
N ILE A 138 -3.49 -3.79 -2.13
CA ILE A 138 -2.80 -2.50 -2.18
C ILE A 138 -2.92 -1.87 -3.56
N VAL A 139 -2.74 -0.56 -3.61
CA VAL A 139 -2.45 0.18 -4.83
C VAL A 139 -1.03 0.72 -4.71
N THR A 140 -0.17 0.41 -5.67
CA THR A 140 1.21 0.89 -5.66
C THR A 140 1.34 2.19 -6.45
N ARG A 141 2.26 3.04 -6.01
CA ARG A 141 2.64 4.25 -6.75
C ARG A 141 3.10 3.90 -8.17
N LYS A 142 3.86 2.83 -8.28
CA LYS A 142 4.37 2.35 -9.58
C LYS A 142 3.25 2.08 -10.58
N ASP A 143 2.20 1.37 -10.17
CA ASP A 143 1.08 1.04 -11.06
C ASP A 143 0.34 2.28 -11.51
N VAL A 144 0.12 3.25 -10.62
CA VAL A 144 -0.51 4.52 -10.96
C VAL A 144 0.36 5.31 -11.95
N LEU A 145 1.67 5.39 -11.69
CA LEU A 145 2.59 6.10 -12.58
C LEU A 145 2.70 5.45 -13.96
N LEU A 146 2.70 4.12 -14.04
CA LEU A 146 2.72 3.39 -15.32
C LEU A 146 1.47 3.66 -16.13
N TYR A 147 0.32 3.71 -15.48
CA TYR A 147 -0.95 4.05 -16.13
C TYR A 147 -0.91 5.46 -16.71
N LEU A 148 -0.49 6.45 -15.90
CA LEU A 148 -0.37 7.84 -16.33
C LEU A 148 0.65 8.00 -17.46
N ALA A 149 1.80 7.34 -17.37
CA ALA A 149 2.82 7.35 -18.43
C ALA A 149 2.29 6.75 -19.73
N GLY A 150 1.52 5.67 -19.66
CA GLY A 150 0.86 5.07 -20.82
C GLY A 150 -0.12 6.02 -21.50
N LYS A 151 -0.88 6.77 -20.71
CA LYS A 151 -1.80 7.80 -21.22
C LYS A 151 -1.08 8.94 -21.94
N LEU A 152 0.05 9.40 -21.40
CA LEU A 152 0.86 10.45 -22.02
C LEU A 152 1.48 10.01 -23.36
N ARG A 153 1.84 8.73 -23.50
CA ARG A 153 2.40 8.19 -24.74
C ARG A 153 1.38 8.05 -25.87
N ASN A 154 0.11 7.87 -25.54
CA ASN A 154 -0.98 7.72 -26.49
C ASN A 154 -1.59 9.06 -26.96
N HIS A 155 -1.00 10.16 -26.53
CA HIS A 155 -1.30 11.49 -26.97
C HIS A 155 -0.09 12.10 -27.68
#